data_e818b97b27ddb882f6580bc7b25a8bdd
#
_entry.id   e818b97b27ddb882f6580bc7b25a8bdd
#
_cell.length_a   1.000
_cell.length_b   1.000
_cell.length_c   1.000
_cell.angle_alpha   90.00
_cell.angle_beta   90.00
_cell.angle_gamma   90.00
#
_symmetry.space_group_name_H-M   'P 1'
#
loop_
_entity.id
_entity.type
_entity.pdbx_description
1 polymer ?
#
loop_
_entity_poly.entity_id
_entity_poly.type
_entity_poly.pdbx_seq_one_letter_code
_entity_poly.pdbx_strand_id
1 'polypeptide(L)'
;MKKYLLSIILCLLISSIAFARSTGCKEGNCENGFGKWVYTDKTTYEGQWVGTKKNGQGVETWPNGYIYKGEFKNSEWSGIGVLTFPDGSTYEGEWAKGFMNGKGTFTWADGKQKSGTWKNGKLQE
;
A
#
# COMPACT_ATOMS: atom_id res chain seq x y z
N MET A 1 -26.43 -31.54 -29.63
CA MET A 1 -24.96 -31.41 -29.57
C MET A 1 -24.45 -29.99 -29.62
N LYS A 2 -24.98 -29.11 -30.48
CA LYS A 2 -24.50 -27.69 -30.54
C LYS A 2 -24.71 -26.87 -29.26
N LYS A 3 -25.73 -27.17 -28.45
CA LYS A 3 -26.00 -26.44 -27.17
C LYS A 3 -24.98 -26.71 -26.08
N TYR A 4 -24.35 -27.89 -26.08
CA TYR A 4 -23.36 -28.23 -25.04
C TYR A 4 -21.97 -27.63 -25.33
N LEU A 5 -21.62 -27.45 -26.63
CA LEU A 5 -20.37 -26.79 -27.01
C LEU A 5 -20.33 -25.30 -26.62
N LEU A 6 -21.47 -24.58 -26.75
CA LEU A 6 -21.56 -23.18 -26.34
C LEU A 6 -21.42 -23.02 -24.82
N SER A 7 -21.95 -23.97 -24.03
CA SER A 7 -21.85 -23.94 -22.57
C SER A 7 -20.41 -24.15 -22.09
N ILE A 8 -19.63 -25.01 -22.72
CA ILE A 8 -18.24 -25.29 -22.38
C ILE A 8 -17.35 -24.11 -22.74
N ILE A 9 -17.58 -23.46 -23.89
CA ILE A 9 -16.84 -22.27 -24.33
C ILE A 9 -17.11 -21.07 -23.37
N LEU A 10 -18.35 -20.92 -22.91
CA LEU A 10 -18.72 -19.87 -21.98
C LEU A 10 -18.07 -20.07 -20.58
N CYS A 11 -17.99 -21.30 -20.09
CA CYS A 11 -17.27 -21.64 -18.84
C CYS A 11 -15.77 -21.37 -18.94
N LEU A 12 -15.14 -21.67 -20.08
CA LEU A 12 -13.72 -21.42 -20.30
C LEU A 12 -13.40 -19.91 -20.36
N LEU A 13 -14.29 -19.11 -20.95
CA LEU A 13 -14.16 -17.65 -20.99
C LEU A 13 -14.32 -17.02 -19.59
N ILE A 14 -15.20 -17.54 -18.76
CA ILE A 14 -15.41 -17.07 -17.39
C ILE A 14 -14.19 -17.42 -16.52
N SER A 15 -13.60 -18.59 -16.68
CA SER A 15 -12.41 -18.99 -15.92
C SER A 15 -11.16 -18.17 -16.30
N SER A 16 -11.00 -17.81 -17.58
CA SER A 16 -9.88 -16.96 -18.02
C SER A 16 -10.03 -15.51 -17.54
N ILE A 17 -11.25 -14.99 -17.45
CA ILE A 17 -11.52 -13.66 -16.89
C ILE A 17 -11.25 -13.63 -15.38
N ALA A 18 -11.57 -14.71 -14.65
CA ALA A 18 -11.31 -14.82 -13.23
C ALA A 18 -9.80 -14.86 -12.91
N PHE A 19 -8.99 -15.50 -13.77
CA PHE A 19 -7.54 -15.58 -13.61
C PHE A 19 -6.83 -14.24 -13.87
N ALA A 20 -7.33 -13.46 -14.83
CA ALA A 20 -6.79 -12.14 -15.19
C ALA A 20 -7.01 -11.07 -14.11
N ARG A 21 -7.83 -11.33 -13.09
CA ARG A 21 -8.18 -10.39 -12.00
C ARG A 21 -7.32 -10.50 -10.73
N SER A 22 -6.26 -11.30 -10.74
CA SER A 22 -5.45 -11.54 -9.53
C SER A 22 -4.56 -10.36 -9.15
N THR A 23 -4.14 -9.54 -10.12
CA THR A 23 -3.27 -8.38 -9.91
C THR A 23 -3.78 -7.16 -10.67
N GLY A 24 -3.21 -5.98 -10.40
CA GLY A 24 -3.55 -4.73 -11.06
C GLY A 24 -4.60 -3.89 -10.32
N CYS A 25 -5.17 -2.94 -11.02
CA CYS A 25 -6.20 -2.06 -10.46
C CYS A 25 -7.50 -2.83 -10.22
N LYS A 26 -7.96 -2.85 -8.98
CA LYS A 26 -9.17 -3.58 -8.55
C LYS A 26 -10.38 -2.69 -8.42
N GLU A 27 -10.17 -1.47 -8.00
CA GLU A 27 -11.24 -0.51 -7.74
C GLU A 27 -10.76 0.89 -8.11
N GLY A 28 -11.69 1.73 -8.55
CA GLY A 28 -11.46 3.15 -8.79
C GLY A 28 -10.57 3.43 -10.00
N ASN A 29 -9.76 4.50 -9.88
CA ASN A 29 -8.87 5.00 -10.93
C ASN A 29 -7.42 5.00 -10.44
N CYS A 30 -6.66 3.99 -10.82
CA CYS A 30 -5.26 3.83 -10.43
C CYS A 30 -4.28 4.60 -11.35
N GLU A 31 -4.79 5.56 -12.11
CA GLU A 31 -3.97 6.48 -12.92
C GLU A 31 -4.08 7.91 -12.38
N ASN A 32 -5.31 8.39 -12.22
CA ASN A 32 -5.59 9.75 -11.73
C ASN A 32 -6.87 9.75 -10.91
N GLY A 33 -6.75 9.68 -9.59
CA GLY A 33 -7.86 9.65 -8.66
C GLY A 33 -7.64 8.65 -7.54
N PHE A 34 -8.72 8.23 -6.87
CA PHE A 34 -8.67 7.21 -5.84
C PHE A 34 -8.83 5.81 -6.46
N GLY A 35 -7.91 4.90 -6.10
CA GLY A 35 -7.96 3.53 -6.61
C GLY A 35 -7.20 2.54 -5.73
N LYS A 36 -7.56 1.26 -5.88
CA LYS A 36 -6.92 0.14 -5.20
C LYS A 36 -6.19 -0.74 -6.20
N TRP A 37 -4.91 -0.93 -5.96
CA TRP A 37 -4.02 -1.78 -6.77
C TRP A 37 -3.52 -2.98 -5.97
N VAL A 38 -3.47 -4.14 -6.59
CA VAL A 38 -2.84 -5.34 -6.04
C VAL A 38 -1.64 -5.72 -6.89
N TYR A 39 -0.46 -5.76 -6.27
CA TYR A 39 0.80 -6.12 -6.89
C TYR A 39 0.97 -7.65 -6.98
N THR A 40 1.94 -8.09 -7.77
CA THR A 40 2.23 -9.53 -7.98
C THR A 40 2.68 -10.23 -6.70
N ASP A 41 3.36 -9.52 -5.80
CA ASP A 41 3.80 -10.02 -4.50
C ASP A 41 2.70 -10.00 -3.42
N LYS A 42 1.46 -9.63 -3.80
CA LYS A 42 0.30 -9.44 -2.93
C LYS A 42 0.31 -8.19 -2.06
N THR A 43 1.29 -7.32 -2.21
CA THR A 43 1.23 -5.96 -1.67
C THR A 43 0.01 -5.23 -2.25
N THR A 44 -0.68 -4.45 -1.44
CA THR A 44 -1.81 -3.64 -1.88
C THR A 44 -1.56 -2.16 -1.60
N TYR A 45 -2.03 -1.31 -2.50
CA TYR A 45 -2.13 0.13 -2.26
C TYR A 45 -3.56 0.59 -2.51
N GLU A 46 -4.12 1.31 -1.56
CA GLU A 46 -5.43 1.94 -1.66
C GLU A 46 -5.31 3.42 -1.31
N GLY A 47 -5.51 4.28 -2.30
CA GLY A 47 -5.32 5.71 -2.09
C GLY A 47 -5.32 6.50 -3.39
N GLN A 48 -4.74 7.69 -3.30
CA GLN A 48 -4.72 8.66 -4.39
C GLN A 48 -3.58 8.38 -5.38
N TRP A 49 -3.87 8.62 -6.66
CA TRP A 49 -2.98 8.42 -7.79
C TRP A 49 -2.91 9.66 -8.64
N VAL A 50 -1.72 9.97 -9.14
CA VAL A 50 -1.49 11.01 -10.16
C VAL A 50 -0.49 10.48 -11.18
N GLY A 51 -0.90 10.38 -12.45
CA GLY A 51 -0.04 9.89 -13.52
C GLY A 51 0.52 8.50 -13.25
N THR A 52 -0.29 7.55 -12.76
CA THR A 52 0.10 6.18 -12.41
C THR A 52 1.05 6.06 -11.21
N LYS A 53 1.29 7.15 -10.49
CA LYS A 53 2.11 7.19 -9.28
C LYS A 53 1.26 7.44 -8.05
N LYS A 54 1.63 6.83 -6.92
CA LYS A 54 1.02 7.11 -5.63
C LYS A 54 1.33 8.56 -5.25
N ASN A 55 0.31 9.36 -5.05
CA ASN A 55 0.41 10.76 -4.65
C ASN A 55 -0.79 11.15 -3.78
N GLY A 56 -0.53 11.79 -2.65
CA GLY A 56 -1.56 12.13 -1.68
C GLY A 56 -1.73 11.06 -0.61
N GLN A 57 -2.93 10.95 -0.04
CA GLN A 57 -3.21 10.00 1.04
C GLN A 57 -3.40 8.58 0.52
N GLY A 58 -2.86 7.61 1.25
CA GLY A 58 -3.03 6.20 0.91
C GLY A 58 -2.63 5.24 2.02
N VAL A 59 -3.00 3.98 1.82
CA VAL A 59 -2.64 2.86 2.69
C VAL A 59 -1.96 1.80 1.84
N GLU A 60 -0.76 1.43 2.23
CA GLU A 60 0.02 0.36 1.60
C GLU A 60 0.19 -0.78 2.60
N THR A 61 -0.15 -2.00 2.17
CA THR A 61 -0.13 -3.19 3.03
C THR A 61 0.71 -4.28 2.38
N TRP A 62 1.70 -4.79 3.10
CA TRP A 62 2.56 -5.89 2.65
C TRP A 62 2.14 -7.22 3.28
N PRO A 63 2.33 -8.35 2.55
CA PRO A 63 1.99 -9.67 3.08
C PRO A 63 2.75 -10.05 4.35
N ASN A 64 3.94 -9.47 4.57
CA ASN A 64 4.77 -9.72 5.76
C ASN A 64 4.31 -8.96 7.01
N GLY A 65 3.22 -8.19 6.92
CA GLY A 65 2.61 -7.52 8.06
C GLY A 65 2.94 -6.05 8.23
N TYR A 66 3.79 -5.44 7.39
CA TYR A 66 3.97 -3.99 7.38
C TYR A 66 2.75 -3.29 6.80
N ILE A 67 2.35 -2.17 7.42
CA ILE A 67 1.27 -1.30 6.93
C ILE A 67 1.74 0.15 7.04
N TYR A 68 1.74 0.87 5.93
CA TYR A 68 1.95 2.32 5.92
C TYR A 68 0.64 3.03 5.60
N LYS A 69 0.27 3.99 6.44
CA LYS A 69 -0.89 4.86 6.24
C LYS A 69 -0.46 6.31 6.35
N GLY A 70 -0.54 7.05 5.25
CA GLY A 70 -0.14 8.46 5.23
C GLY A 70 0.01 9.02 3.84
N GLU A 71 0.88 10.03 3.76
CA GLU A 71 1.11 10.76 2.52
C GLU A 71 2.14 10.07 1.64
N PHE A 72 1.91 10.15 0.34
CA PHE A 72 2.79 9.70 -0.72
C PHE A 72 3.14 10.86 -1.65
N LYS A 73 4.35 10.84 -2.18
CA LYS A 73 4.80 11.74 -3.24
C LYS A 73 5.64 10.93 -4.24
N ASN A 74 5.19 10.89 -5.50
CA ASN A 74 5.86 10.12 -6.56
C ASN A 74 6.19 8.69 -6.13
N SER A 75 5.20 8.00 -5.57
CA SER A 75 5.26 6.61 -5.07
C SER A 75 6.16 6.37 -3.85
N GLU A 76 6.67 7.42 -3.23
CA GLU A 76 7.47 7.35 -1.99
C GLU A 76 6.68 7.86 -0.79
N TRP A 77 6.94 7.31 0.39
CA TRP A 77 6.40 7.83 1.65
C TRP A 77 6.94 9.23 1.89
N SER A 78 6.05 10.14 2.24
CA SER A 78 6.35 11.56 2.37
C SER A 78 5.44 12.20 3.40
N GLY A 79 5.74 13.44 3.82
CA GLY A 79 4.88 14.19 4.74
C GLY A 79 4.62 13.45 6.04
N ILE A 80 3.36 13.39 6.46
CA ILE A 80 2.95 12.74 7.71
C ILE A 80 2.40 11.34 7.43
N GLY A 81 2.84 10.36 8.22
CA GLY A 81 2.36 8.98 8.08
C GLY A 81 2.68 8.11 9.28
N VAL A 82 2.00 6.97 9.33
CA VAL A 82 2.16 5.93 10.36
C VAL A 82 2.61 4.64 9.69
N LEU A 83 3.74 4.10 10.12
CA LEU A 83 4.18 2.76 9.74
C LEU A 83 3.91 1.81 10.91
N THR A 84 3.17 0.74 10.64
CA THR A 84 2.99 -0.36 11.58
C THR A 84 3.89 -1.51 11.17
N PHE A 85 4.67 -1.99 12.12
CA PHE A 85 5.58 -3.14 11.96
C PHE A 85 4.85 -4.45 12.26
N PRO A 86 5.36 -5.60 11.78
CA PRO A 86 4.72 -6.90 12.01
C PRO A 86 4.54 -7.27 13.49
N ASP A 87 5.42 -6.78 14.38
CA ASP A 87 5.35 -7.01 15.83
C ASP A 87 4.34 -6.12 16.56
N GLY A 88 3.63 -5.22 15.82
CA GLY A 88 2.68 -4.27 16.37
C GLY A 88 3.29 -2.94 16.81
N SER A 89 4.61 -2.77 16.75
CA SER A 89 5.23 -1.46 16.96
C SER A 89 4.87 -0.49 15.84
N THR A 90 4.91 0.81 16.13
CA THR A 90 4.55 1.84 15.15
C THR A 90 5.53 3.00 15.17
N TYR A 91 5.72 3.63 14.03
CA TYR A 91 6.28 4.97 13.94
C TYR A 91 5.22 5.92 13.38
N GLU A 92 4.99 7.03 14.06
CA GLU A 92 4.10 8.10 13.62
C GLU A 92 4.87 9.43 13.55
N GLY A 93 4.93 10.02 12.38
CA GLY A 93 5.66 11.28 12.21
C GLY A 93 5.93 11.64 10.77
N GLU A 94 7.01 12.40 10.59
CA GLU A 94 7.42 12.95 9.30
C GLU A 94 8.27 11.95 8.51
N TRP A 95 8.05 11.96 7.19
CA TRP A 95 8.70 11.10 6.20
C TRP A 95 9.24 11.92 5.04
N ALA A 96 10.36 11.51 4.52
CA ALA A 96 10.91 12.04 3.27
C ALA A 96 11.61 10.94 2.50
N LYS A 97 11.27 10.80 1.20
CA LYS A 97 11.87 9.82 0.28
C LYS A 97 11.87 8.39 0.83
N GLY A 98 10.78 7.99 1.50
CA GLY A 98 10.62 6.66 2.07
C GLY A 98 11.31 6.41 3.42
N PHE A 99 11.91 7.43 4.02
CA PHE A 99 12.58 7.33 5.32
C PHE A 99 11.90 8.17 6.39
N MET A 100 11.96 7.69 7.65
CA MET A 100 11.64 8.52 8.82
C MET A 100 12.59 9.71 8.83
N ASN A 101 12.05 10.92 8.76
CA ASN A 101 12.84 12.13 8.61
C ASN A 101 12.08 13.34 9.14
N GLY A 102 12.55 13.93 10.22
CA GLY A 102 11.90 14.99 10.95
C GLY A 102 11.37 14.51 12.30
N LYS A 103 10.33 15.15 12.81
CA LYS A 103 9.75 14.82 14.12
C LYS A 103 8.88 13.57 14.03
N GLY A 104 9.02 12.70 15.02
CA GLY A 104 8.19 11.49 15.09
C GLY A 104 8.30 10.77 16.42
N THR A 105 7.36 9.86 16.63
CA THR A 105 7.25 9.03 17.83
C THR A 105 7.24 7.56 17.44
N PHE A 106 8.18 6.80 17.99
CA PHE A 106 8.19 5.35 17.90
C PHE A 106 7.51 4.76 19.14
N THR A 107 6.59 3.84 18.93
CA THR A 107 5.89 3.10 19.99
C THR A 107 6.22 1.62 19.83
N TRP A 108 6.88 1.01 20.84
CA TRP A 108 7.15 -0.42 20.85
C TRP A 108 5.87 -1.23 21.12
N ALA A 109 5.94 -2.53 20.85
CA ALA A 109 4.81 -3.45 21.04
C ALA A 109 4.31 -3.50 22.49
N ASP A 110 5.18 -3.23 23.47
CA ASP A 110 4.84 -3.14 24.91
C ASP A 110 4.22 -1.80 25.33
N GLY A 111 4.07 -0.86 24.39
CA GLY A 111 3.50 0.47 24.62
C GLY A 111 4.50 1.55 25.03
N LYS A 112 5.76 1.21 25.25
CA LYS A 112 6.82 2.22 25.48
C LYS A 112 6.99 3.09 24.26
N GLN A 113 7.29 4.38 24.48
CA GLN A 113 7.42 5.37 23.41
C GLN A 113 8.74 6.13 23.49
N LYS A 114 9.24 6.53 22.33
CA LYS A 114 10.34 7.47 22.20
C LYS A 114 10.03 8.47 21.10
N SER A 115 10.00 9.76 21.48
CA SER A 115 9.80 10.87 20.54
C SER A 115 11.10 11.62 20.33
N GLY A 116 11.27 12.16 19.14
CA GLY A 116 12.47 12.93 18.82
C GLY A 116 12.53 13.32 17.36
N THR A 117 13.73 13.72 16.93
CA THR A 117 14.03 14.06 15.55
C THR A 117 14.74 12.89 14.89
N TRP A 118 14.27 12.51 13.72
CA TRP A 118 14.78 11.38 12.94
C TRP A 118 15.47 11.89 11.68
N LYS A 119 16.48 11.17 11.24
CA LYS A 119 17.16 11.46 9.98
C LYS A 119 17.52 10.15 9.30
N ASN A 120 17.00 9.96 8.09
CA ASN A 120 17.23 8.74 7.28
C ASN A 120 16.96 7.45 8.09
N GLY A 121 15.85 7.41 8.83
CA GLY A 121 15.44 6.26 9.62
C GLY A 121 16.12 6.10 10.99
N LYS A 122 16.97 7.05 11.40
CA LYS A 122 17.69 7.00 12.68
C LYS A 122 17.28 8.13 13.61
N LEU A 123 17.03 7.78 14.87
CA LEU A 123 16.80 8.78 15.90
C LEU A 123 18.09 9.55 16.18
N GLN A 124 17.98 10.88 16.18
CA GLN A 124 19.08 11.78 16.52
C GLN A 124 19.12 12.01 18.03
N GLU A 125 20.26 11.80 18.63
CA GLU A 125 20.49 12.01 20.05
C GLU A 125 21.41 13.21 20.32
#